data_fa9a3a5df261ccaee60b623f41502b05
#
_entry.id   fa9a3a5df261ccaee60b623f41502b05
#
_cell.length_a   1.000
_cell.length_b   1.000
_cell.length_c   1.000
_cell.angle_alpha   90.00
_cell.angle_beta   90.00
_cell.angle_gamma   90.00
#
_symmetry.space_group_name_H-M   'P 1'
#
loop_
_entity.id
_entity.type
_entity.pdbx_description
1 polymer ?
#
loop_
_entity_poly.entity_id
_entity_poly.type
_entity_poly.pdbx_seq_one_letter_code
_entity_poly.pdbx_strand_id
1 'polypeptide(L)'
;IGRYSLSLALAMARNAKGHEIWLALSAAFPQSILELRQSFSDLIPQERIRVFSIPQPTAEVDPANAWRARAAEIIREEFIESINPDVIHVHSLFEGYGDDAVVSVGVFKNNSWKTAVTLYDLIPLLDQDSYLPNFVIRNYYFRKIESIKRAGLLLAISESSRAEAINELDFAEDKVFNISAGTQGNFQVLDLDETRKIELRERYGISRKIILYAPGGFDSRK
;
A
#
# COMPACT_ATOMS: atom_id res chain seq x y z
N ILE A 1 1.38 -4.16 5.16
CA ILE A 1 1.07 -3.35 3.97
C ILE A 1 1.44 -4.14 2.70
N GLY A 2 2.70 -4.51 2.48
CA GLY A 2 3.14 -5.14 1.22
C GLY A 2 2.35 -6.39 0.79
N ARG A 3 2.02 -7.29 1.71
CA ARG A 3 1.18 -8.46 1.38
C ARG A 3 -0.22 -8.10 0.94
N TYR A 4 -0.84 -7.12 1.58
CA TYR A 4 -2.17 -6.63 1.19
C TYR A 4 -2.11 -6.01 -0.22
N SER A 5 -1.15 -5.12 -0.47
CA SER A 5 -0.96 -4.48 -1.78
C SER A 5 -0.78 -5.51 -2.89
N LEU A 6 0.08 -6.50 -2.68
CA LEU A 6 0.30 -7.59 -3.65
C LEU A 6 -0.96 -8.42 -3.88
N SER A 7 -1.65 -8.82 -2.80
CA SER A 7 -2.87 -9.63 -2.91
C SER A 7 -3.99 -8.87 -3.63
N LEU A 8 -4.15 -7.58 -3.35
CA LEU A 8 -5.12 -6.72 -4.01
C LEU A 8 -4.79 -6.57 -5.50
N ALA A 9 -3.54 -6.29 -5.86
CA ALA A 9 -3.11 -6.16 -7.25
C ALA A 9 -3.29 -7.46 -8.05
N LEU A 10 -2.97 -8.62 -7.46
CA LEU A 10 -3.21 -9.92 -8.07
C LEU A 10 -4.70 -10.20 -8.26
N ALA A 11 -5.53 -9.85 -7.28
CA ALA A 11 -6.98 -10.00 -7.38
C ALA A 11 -7.57 -9.09 -8.48
N MET A 12 -7.10 -7.85 -8.58
CA MET A 12 -7.48 -6.94 -9.65
C MET A 12 -7.09 -7.49 -11.03
N ALA A 13 -5.87 -7.99 -11.18
CA ALA A 13 -5.41 -8.58 -12.43
C ALA A 13 -6.23 -9.81 -12.84
N ARG A 14 -6.58 -10.69 -11.89
CA ARG A 14 -7.45 -11.86 -12.16
C ARG A 14 -8.88 -11.48 -12.55
N ASN A 15 -9.36 -10.34 -12.08
CA ASN A 15 -10.73 -9.86 -12.28
C ASN A 15 -10.80 -8.64 -13.21
N ALA A 16 -9.84 -8.46 -14.09
CA ALA A 16 -9.71 -7.27 -14.93
C ALA A 16 -10.91 -7.01 -15.86
N LYS A 17 -11.69 -8.05 -16.24
CA LYS A 17 -12.94 -7.94 -17.02
C LYS A 17 -12.83 -7.03 -18.25
N GLY A 18 -11.70 -7.10 -18.97
CA GLY A 18 -11.46 -6.28 -20.16
C GLY A 18 -10.71 -4.97 -19.91
N HIS A 19 -10.43 -4.62 -18.65
CA HIS A 19 -9.53 -3.52 -18.32
C HIS A 19 -8.07 -3.95 -18.51
N GLU A 20 -7.24 -3.03 -18.98
CA GLU A 20 -5.81 -3.23 -19.07
C GLU A 20 -5.12 -2.84 -17.77
N ILE A 21 -4.49 -3.80 -17.12
CA ILE A 21 -3.72 -3.55 -15.90
C ILE A 21 -2.24 -3.35 -16.27
N TRP A 22 -1.68 -2.26 -15.78
CA TRP A 22 -0.26 -1.93 -15.93
C TRP A 22 0.38 -1.82 -14.54
N LEU A 23 1.62 -2.29 -14.40
CA LEU A 23 2.41 -2.11 -13.19
C LEU A 23 3.57 -1.14 -13.48
N ALA A 24 3.69 -0.12 -12.64
CA ALA A 24 4.83 0.81 -12.63
C ALA A 24 5.71 0.50 -11.42
N LEU A 25 6.91 -0.03 -11.65
CA LEU A 25 7.83 -0.50 -10.63
C LEU A 25 9.10 0.36 -10.60
N SER A 26 9.66 0.58 -9.43
CA SER A 26 10.90 1.33 -9.27
C SER A 26 12.14 0.43 -9.47
N ALA A 27 13.09 0.87 -10.29
CA ALA A 27 14.39 0.24 -10.47
C ALA A 27 15.25 0.21 -9.19
N ALA A 28 14.86 0.99 -8.16
CA ALA A 28 15.51 0.95 -6.85
C ALA A 28 15.42 -0.42 -6.16
N PHE A 29 14.43 -1.27 -6.56
CA PHE A 29 14.15 -2.56 -5.93
C PHE A 29 14.22 -3.72 -6.96
N PRO A 30 15.40 -4.07 -7.47
CA PRO A 30 15.54 -5.06 -8.56
C PRO A 30 15.02 -6.45 -8.17
N GLN A 31 15.22 -6.87 -6.91
CA GLN A 31 14.73 -8.17 -6.43
C GLN A 31 13.19 -8.22 -6.47
N SER A 32 12.52 -7.18 -5.99
CA SER A 32 11.05 -7.09 -6.01
C SER A 32 10.50 -7.08 -7.44
N ILE A 33 11.23 -6.50 -8.41
CA ILE A 33 10.83 -6.53 -9.83
C ILE A 33 10.78 -7.97 -10.34
N LEU A 34 11.79 -8.79 -10.04
CA LEU A 34 11.83 -10.19 -10.48
C LEU A 34 10.68 -10.99 -9.88
N GLU A 35 10.46 -10.86 -8.57
CA GLU A 35 9.38 -11.54 -7.84
C GLU A 35 7.99 -11.14 -8.36
N LEU A 36 7.78 -9.84 -8.63
CA LEU A 36 6.52 -9.35 -9.18
C LEU A 36 6.30 -9.81 -10.61
N ARG A 37 7.32 -9.75 -11.49
CA ARG A 37 7.23 -10.29 -12.84
C ARG A 37 6.83 -11.76 -12.86
N GLN A 38 7.37 -12.55 -11.95
CA GLN A 38 7.01 -13.96 -11.79
C GLN A 38 5.57 -14.11 -11.27
N SER A 39 5.18 -13.35 -10.26
CA SER A 39 3.84 -13.43 -9.65
C SER A 39 2.71 -13.04 -10.61
N PHE A 40 2.99 -12.20 -11.59
CA PHE A 40 2.04 -11.71 -12.57
C PHE A 40 2.19 -12.34 -13.97
N SER A 41 3.08 -13.34 -14.15
CA SER A 41 3.42 -13.92 -15.47
C SER A 41 2.22 -14.40 -16.26
N ASP A 42 1.23 -15.01 -15.58
CA ASP A 42 0.04 -15.60 -16.20
C ASP A 42 -1.17 -14.63 -16.21
N LEU A 43 -1.00 -13.42 -15.69
CA LEU A 43 -2.09 -12.45 -15.47
C LEU A 43 -1.93 -11.18 -16.30
N ILE A 44 -0.70 -10.74 -16.49
CA ILE A 44 -0.38 -9.47 -17.16
C ILE A 44 0.75 -9.72 -18.17
N PRO A 45 0.63 -9.27 -19.44
CA PRO A 45 1.72 -9.27 -20.40
C PRO A 45 2.96 -8.55 -19.85
N GLN A 46 4.14 -9.11 -20.07
CA GLN A 46 5.39 -8.59 -19.50
C GLN A 46 5.72 -7.14 -19.92
N GLU A 47 5.29 -6.72 -21.09
CA GLU A 47 5.41 -5.35 -21.60
C GLU A 47 4.57 -4.33 -20.82
N ARG A 48 3.54 -4.78 -20.07
CA ARG A 48 2.74 -3.95 -19.17
C ARG A 48 3.31 -3.83 -17.77
N ILE A 49 4.42 -4.54 -17.50
CA ILE A 49 5.19 -4.37 -16.25
C ILE A 49 6.35 -3.44 -16.56
N ARG A 50 6.14 -2.15 -16.34
CA ARG A 50 7.08 -1.08 -16.70
C ARG A 50 7.94 -0.71 -15.50
N VAL A 51 9.19 -0.35 -15.78
CA VAL A 51 10.17 0.01 -14.75
C VAL A 51 10.66 1.42 -15.00
N PHE A 52 10.64 2.26 -13.98
CA PHE A 52 11.20 3.60 -14.00
C PHE A 52 12.44 3.69 -13.10
N SER A 53 13.36 4.58 -13.47
CA SER A 53 14.56 4.88 -12.70
C SER A 53 14.50 6.26 -12.09
N ILE A 54 15.03 6.40 -10.88
CA ILE A 54 15.08 7.64 -10.12
C ILE A 54 16.49 7.88 -9.60
N PRO A 55 16.89 9.15 -9.34
CA PRO A 55 18.14 9.42 -8.64
C PRO A 55 18.06 8.94 -7.20
N GLN A 56 19.12 8.26 -6.74
CA GLN A 56 19.25 7.73 -5.38
C GLN A 56 20.47 8.37 -4.65
N PRO A 57 20.48 8.34 -3.31
CA PRO A 57 19.45 7.86 -2.39
C PRO A 57 18.29 8.87 -2.25
N THR A 58 17.08 8.37 -1.98
CA THR A 58 15.87 9.18 -1.78
C THR A 58 15.22 8.99 -0.40
N ALA A 59 15.74 8.10 0.44
CA ALA A 59 15.24 7.85 1.78
C ALA A 59 15.19 9.13 2.62
N GLU A 60 13.99 9.54 3.03
CA GLU A 60 13.74 10.86 3.66
C GLU A 60 14.08 10.92 5.15
N VAL A 61 14.51 9.80 5.74
CA VAL A 61 15.15 9.78 7.07
C VAL A 61 16.40 10.67 7.11
N ASP A 62 17.10 10.81 5.98
CA ASP A 62 18.18 11.78 5.80
C ASP A 62 17.67 13.04 5.08
N PRO A 63 17.61 14.20 5.77
CA PRO A 63 17.17 15.45 5.16
C PRO A 63 17.98 15.89 3.92
N ALA A 64 19.24 15.45 3.78
CA ALA A 64 20.07 15.75 2.61
C ALA A 64 19.50 15.14 1.32
N ASN A 65 18.65 14.13 1.42
CA ASN A 65 17.99 13.48 0.29
C ASN A 65 16.72 14.22 -0.18
N ALA A 66 16.23 15.22 0.56
CA ALA A 66 14.93 15.85 0.29
C ALA A 66 14.77 16.37 -1.14
N TRP A 67 15.79 16.98 -1.73
CA TRP A 67 15.74 17.47 -3.10
C TRP A 67 15.67 16.34 -4.14
N ARG A 68 16.40 15.22 -3.88
CA ARG A 68 16.34 14.03 -4.76
C ARG A 68 14.99 13.35 -4.67
N ALA A 69 14.43 13.23 -3.48
CA ALA A 69 13.08 12.70 -3.28
C ALA A 69 12.05 13.53 -4.07
N ARG A 70 12.15 14.87 -4.04
CA ARG A 70 11.25 15.75 -4.85
C ARG A 70 11.43 15.55 -6.35
N ALA A 71 12.68 15.50 -6.83
CA ALA A 71 12.96 15.24 -8.24
C ALA A 71 12.44 13.84 -8.66
N ALA A 72 12.64 12.84 -7.82
CA ALA A 72 12.18 11.48 -8.06
C ALA A 72 10.65 11.35 -8.11
N GLU A 73 9.92 12.11 -7.29
CA GLU A 73 8.45 12.19 -7.34
C GLU A 73 7.96 12.71 -8.70
N ILE A 74 8.58 13.75 -9.22
CA ILE A 74 8.26 14.32 -10.54
C ILE A 74 8.55 13.30 -11.65
N ILE A 75 9.74 12.67 -11.63
CA ILE A 75 10.13 11.64 -12.60
C ILE A 75 9.15 10.47 -12.59
N ARG A 76 8.76 9.99 -11.40
CA ARG A 76 7.78 8.91 -11.26
C ARG A 76 6.42 9.30 -11.84
N GLU A 77 5.91 10.47 -11.52
CA GLU A 77 4.60 10.91 -12.00
C GLU A 77 4.61 11.17 -13.51
N GLU A 78 5.68 11.73 -14.06
CA GLU A 78 5.87 11.88 -15.50
C GLU A 78 5.89 10.51 -16.20
N PHE A 79 6.64 9.55 -15.65
CA PHE A 79 6.67 8.19 -16.18
C PHE A 79 5.28 7.54 -16.18
N ILE A 80 4.50 7.68 -15.11
CA ILE A 80 3.14 7.15 -15.05
C ILE A 80 2.24 7.83 -16.09
N GLU A 81 2.31 9.17 -16.22
CA GLU A 81 1.56 9.91 -17.24
C GLU A 81 1.94 9.48 -18.68
N SER A 82 3.20 9.10 -18.94
CA SER A 82 3.64 8.61 -20.25
C SER A 82 2.97 7.29 -20.67
N ILE A 83 2.45 6.52 -19.71
CA ILE A 83 1.64 5.32 -19.95
C ILE A 83 0.21 5.70 -20.37
N ASN A 84 -0.20 6.94 -20.10
CA ASN A 84 -1.53 7.49 -20.36
C ASN A 84 -2.67 6.67 -19.74
N PRO A 85 -2.65 6.41 -18.41
CA PRO A 85 -3.69 5.62 -17.77
C PRO A 85 -5.00 6.41 -17.61
N ASP A 86 -6.13 5.70 -17.64
CA ASP A 86 -7.43 6.28 -17.27
C ASP A 86 -7.56 6.44 -15.76
N VAL A 87 -6.97 5.51 -14.99
CA VAL A 87 -6.97 5.49 -13.52
C VAL A 87 -5.60 5.09 -13.01
N ILE A 88 -5.12 5.78 -11.99
CA ILE A 88 -3.89 5.45 -11.25
C ILE A 88 -4.28 4.93 -9.88
N HIS A 89 -3.78 3.75 -9.48
CA HIS A 89 -3.97 3.23 -8.14
C HIS A 89 -2.66 3.22 -7.37
N VAL A 90 -2.57 4.02 -6.32
CA VAL A 90 -1.45 4.05 -5.38
C VAL A 90 -1.78 3.15 -4.20
N HIS A 91 -1.12 1.99 -4.13
CA HIS A 91 -1.38 0.98 -3.11
C HIS A 91 -0.90 1.34 -1.70
N SER A 92 0.14 2.17 -1.58
CA SER A 92 0.64 2.71 -0.32
C SER A 92 1.33 4.04 -0.59
N LEU A 93 0.89 5.09 0.10
CA LEU A 93 1.43 6.44 -0.09
C LEU A 93 2.54 6.77 0.91
N PHE A 94 2.48 6.20 2.13
CA PHE A 94 3.40 6.52 3.23
C PHE A 94 4.67 5.66 3.17
N GLU A 95 5.30 5.60 1.98
CA GLU A 95 6.55 4.88 1.74
C GLU A 95 7.69 5.87 1.47
N GLY A 96 8.96 5.43 1.66
CA GLY A 96 10.16 6.21 1.33
C GLY A 96 10.72 7.02 2.50
N TYR A 97 10.30 6.75 3.74
CA TYR A 97 10.98 7.34 4.90
C TYR A 97 12.32 6.68 5.18
N GLY A 98 12.35 5.35 5.27
CA GLY A 98 13.53 4.55 5.62
C GLY A 98 14.21 3.84 4.44
N ASP A 99 13.67 3.98 3.25
CA ASP A 99 14.17 3.36 2.02
C ASP A 99 14.03 4.30 0.81
N ASP A 100 14.48 3.83 -0.37
CA ASP A 100 14.44 4.61 -1.60
C ASP A 100 13.10 4.51 -2.36
N ALA A 101 12.01 4.14 -1.70
CA ALA A 101 10.69 4.19 -2.31
C ALA A 101 10.23 5.65 -2.52
N VAL A 102 9.64 5.89 -3.68
CA VAL A 102 9.12 7.22 -4.02
C VAL A 102 7.67 7.12 -4.43
N VAL A 103 6.81 7.78 -3.68
CA VAL A 103 5.37 7.80 -3.93
C VAL A 103 4.81 9.20 -3.66
N SER A 104 4.01 9.70 -4.60
CA SER A 104 3.36 11.02 -4.51
C SER A 104 2.06 11.03 -5.30
N VAL A 105 1.28 12.09 -5.11
CA VAL A 105 0.06 12.37 -5.88
C VAL A 105 0.04 13.85 -6.26
N GLY A 106 -0.07 14.14 -7.57
CA GLY A 106 -0.31 15.49 -8.09
C GLY A 106 0.86 16.45 -7.92
N VAL A 107 2.10 15.97 -7.99
CA VAL A 107 3.32 16.79 -7.93
C VAL A 107 3.72 17.27 -9.33
N PHE A 108 3.60 16.40 -10.34
CA PHE A 108 4.00 16.70 -11.71
C PHE A 108 2.92 17.47 -12.49
N LYS A 109 1.68 16.96 -12.45
CA LYS A 109 0.53 17.58 -13.12
C LYS A 109 -0.70 17.54 -12.23
N ASN A 110 -1.63 18.47 -12.45
CA ASN A 110 -2.90 18.51 -11.72
C ASN A 110 -3.92 17.47 -12.24
N ASN A 111 -3.46 16.24 -12.53
CA ASN A 111 -4.29 15.11 -12.95
C ASN A 111 -4.60 14.16 -11.78
N SER A 112 -4.45 14.63 -10.57
CA SER A 112 -4.63 13.85 -9.34
C SER A 112 -6.04 13.28 -9.18
N TRP A 113 -7.04 13.85 -9.85
CA TRP A 113 -8.41 13.34 -9.88
C TRP A 113 -8.53 11.93 -10.45
N LYS A 114 -7.57 11.48 -11.29
CA LYS A 114 -7.48 10.11 -11.80
C LYS A 114 -6.88 9.14 -10.76
N THR A 115 -6.40 9.62 -9.63
CA THR A 115 -5.63 8.82 -8.68
C THR A 115 -6.50 8.36 -7.53
N ALA A 116 -6.60 7.05 -7.36
CA ALA A 116 -7.11 6.40 -6.18
C ALA A 116 -5.95 6.01 -5.26
N VAL A 117 -6.08 6.23 -3.96
CA VAL A 117 -5.07 5.87 -2.96
C VAL A 117 -5.67 4.91 -1.95
N THR A 118 -4.99 3.77 -1.69
CA THR A 118 -5.37 2.91 -0.57
C THR A 118 -4.96 3.56 0.74
N LEU A 119 -5.94 3.78 1.61
CA LEU A 119 -5.74 4.30 2.96
C LEU A 119 -5.81 3.16 3.98
N TYR A 120 -4.70 2.93 4.68
CA TYR A 120 -4.62 1.92 5.75
C TYR A 120 -5.15 2.48 7.06
N ASP A 121 -4.55 3.54 7.55
CA ASP A 121 -4.93 4.25 8.77
C ASP A 121 -4.32 5.67 8.78
N LEU A 122 -4.76 6.46 9.75
CA LEU A 122 -4.21 7.77 10.07
C LEU A 122 -3.71 7.83 11.53
N ILE A 123 -3.35 6.67 12.10
CA ILE A 123 -2.89 6.56 13.49
C ILE A 123 -1.78 7.60 13.80
N PRO A 124 -0.75 7.81 12.95
CA PRO A 124 0.26 8.83 13.25
C PRO A 124 -0.27 10.27 13.28
N LEU A 125 -1.39 10.57 12.60
CA LEU A 125 -2.05 11.87 12.67
C LEU A 125 -2.77 12.05 14.01
N LEU A 126 -3.41 10.97 14.49
CA LEU A 126 -4.22 10.95 15.71
C LEU A 126 -3.37 10.88 16.98
N ASP A 127 -2.20 10.26 16.92
CA ASP A 127 -1.24 10.14 18.03
C ASP A 127 0.16 10.58 17.61
N GLN A 128 0.29 11.89 17.40
CA GLN A 128 1.53 12.49 16.89
C GLN A 128 2.71 12.33 17.85
N ASP A 129 2.47 12.37 19.15
CA ASP A 129 3.53 12.28 20.16
C ASP A 129 4.22 10.92 20.14
N SER A 130 3.46 9.85 19.93
CA SER A 130 3.98 8.49 19.85
C SER A 130 4.64 8.17 18.50
N TYR A 131 4.06 8.67 17.40
CA TYR A 131 4.44 8.25 16.05
C TYR A 131 5.30 9.25 15.29
N LEU A 132 5.26 10.54 15.66
CA LEU A 132 5.98 11.62 14.99
C LEU A 132 6.92 12.34 15.97
N PRO A 133 7.87 11.62 16.63
CA PRO A 133 8.63 12.13 17.77
C PRO A 133 9.65 13.21 17.41
N ASN A 134 10.01 13.35 16.14
CA ASN A 134 11.00 14.34 15.71
C ASN A 134 10.59 15.08 14.44
N PHE A 135 11.28 16.18 14.16
CA PHE A 135 10.97 17.07 13.05
C PHE A 135 11.07 16.39 11.67
N VAL A 136 12.00 15.47 11.48
CA VAL A 136 12.22 14.83 10.16
C VAL A 136 11.05 13.95 9.77
N ILE A 137 10.64 13.03 10.66
CA ILE A 137 9.49 12.16 10.38
C ILE A 137 8.18 12.96 10.33
N ARG A 138 8.06 14.02 11.15
CA ARG A 138 6.89 14.90 11.15
C ARG A 138 6.75 15.61 9.80
N ASN A 139 7.79 16.22 9.28
CA ASN A 139 7.79 16.86 7.96
C ASN A 139 7.46 15.87 6.84
N TYR A 140 8.09 14.69 6.86
CA TYR A 140 7.79 13.63 5.91
C TYR A 140 6.31 13.26 5.95
N TYR A 141 5.77 12.96 7.14
CA TYR A 141 4.39 12.53 7.31
C TYR A 141 3.38 13.57 6.84
N PHE A 142 3.50 14.82 7.30
CA PHE A 142 2.58 15.88 6.89
C PHE A 142 2.65 16.19 5.39
N ARG A 143 3.81 16.04 4.78
CA ARG A 143 3.92 16.16 3.33
C ARG A 143 3.17 15.02 2.59
N LYS A 144 3.17 13.81 3.14
CA LYS A 144 2.33 12.71 2.61
C LYS A 144 0.83 12.98 2.84
N ILE A 145 0.45 13.58 3.96
CA ILE A 145 -0.92 14.08 4.20
C ILE A 145 -1.31 15.10 3.12
N GLU A 146 -0.48 16.08 2.82
CA GLU A 146 -0.76 17.02 1.73
C GLU A 146 -0.81 16.35 0.36
N SER A 147 -0.07 15.27 0.16
CA SER A 147 -0.13 14.48 -1.07
C SER A 147 -1.44 13.69 -1.18
N ILE A 148 -1.90 13.03 -0.10
CA ILE A 148 -3.14 12.26 -0.11
C ILE A 148 -4.36 13.15 -0.32
N LYS A 149 -4.37 14.38 0.20
CA LYS A 149 -5.44 15.36 0.00
C LYS A 149 -5.67 15.74 -1.46
N ARG A 150 -4.68 15.53 -2.33
CA ARG A 150 -4.80 15.74 -3.78
C ARG A 150 -5.37 14.56 -4.54
N ALA A 151 -5.54 13.40 -3.91
CA ALA A 151 -6.12 12.23 -4.55
C ALA A 151 -7.58 12.48 -4.96
N GLY A 152 -7.99 11.90 -6.09
CA GLY A 152 -9.38 11.97 -6.54
C GLY A 152 -10.30 11.07 -5.74
N LEU A 153 -9.75 9.99 -5.15
CA LEU A 153 -10.49 8.94 -4.46
C LEU A 153 -9.64 8.29 -3.38
N LEU A 154 -10.24 7.94 -2.24
CA LEU A 154 -9.61 7.09 -1.22
C LEU A 154 -10.31 5.73 -1.11
N LEU A 155 -9.49 4.69 -1.03
CA LEU A 155 -9.90 3.31 -0.84
C LEU A 155 -9.48 2.87 0.57
N ALA A 156 -10.37 3.07 1.54
CA ALA A 156 -10.11 2.75 2.93
C ALA A 156 -10.22 1.23 3.18
N ILE A 157 -9.31 0.66 3.96
CA ILE A 157 -9.31 -0.78 4.27
C ILE A 157 -10.33 -1.17 5.34
N SER A 158 -10.95 -0.20 6.00
CA SER A 158 -11.96 -0.42 7.05
C SER A 158 -12.90 0.78 7.15
N GLU A 159 -14.02 0.60 7.85
CA GLU A 159 -14.92 1.72 8.14
C GLU A 159 -14.28 2.75 9.09
N SER A 160 -13.42 2.31 10.00
CA SER A 160 -12.64 3.23 10.85
C SER A 160 -11.75 4.13 9.99
N SER A 161 -10.96 3.55 9.10
CA SER A 161 -10.08 4.34 8.20
C SER A 161 -10.88 5.26 7.26
N ARG A 162 -12.09 4.82 6.84
CA ARG A 162 -13.01 5.66 6.08
C ARG A 162 -13.46 6.88 6.90
N ALA A 163 -13.90 6.65 8.11
CA ALA A 163 -14.33 7.72 9.01
C ALA A 163 -13.19 8.70 9.33
N GLU A 164 -11.97 8.19 9.55
CA GLU A 164 -10.78 9.01 9.75
C GLU A 164 -10.49 9.91 8.54
N ALA A 165 -10.60 9.41 7.32
CA ALA A 165 -10.40 10.21 6.11
C ALA A 165 -11.39 11.37 6.00
N ILE A 166 -12.65 11.13 6.32
CA ILE A 166 -13.71 12.13 6.27
C ILE A 166 -13.50 13.19 7.38
N ASN A 167 -13.23 12.74 8.60
CA ASN A 167 -13.16 13.62 9.76
C ASN A 167 -11.85 14.40 9.87
N GLU A 168 -10.71 13.78 9.50
CA GLU A 168 -9.38 14.35 9.75
C GLU A 168 -8.73 14.94 8.49
N LEU A 169 -9.15 14.48 7.31
CA LEU A 169 -8.60 15.00 6.04
C LEU A 169 -9.60 15.86 5.26
N ASP A 170 -10.82 16.05 5.77
CA ASP A 170 -11.91 16.78 5.11
C ASP A 170 -12.27 16.21 3.73
N PHE A 171 -12.13 14.89 3.55
CA PHE A 171 -12.57 14.26 2.31
C PHE A 171 -14.09 14.20 2.22
N ALA A 172 -14.62 14.52 1.04
CA ALA A 172 -16.02 14.34 0.75
C ALA A 172 -16.43 12.86 0.87
N GLU A 173 -17.56 12.58 1.49
CA GLU A 173 -18.01 11.22 1.82
C GLU A 173 -18.15 10.33 0.58
N ASP A 174 -18.58 10.91 -0.55
CA ASP A 174 -18.72 10.26 -1.86
C ASP A 174 -17.39 9.95 -2.55
N LYS A 175 -16.27 10.38 -1.98
CA LYS A 175 -14.90 10.11 -2.48
C LYS A 175 -14.10 9.15 -1.60
N VAL A 176 -14.70 8.60 -0.57
CA VAL A 176 -14.03 7.62 0.32
C VAL A 176 -14.84 6.34 0.39
N PHE A 177 -14.28 5.26 -0.13
CA PHE A 177 -14.93 3.95 -0.19
C PHE A 177 -14.23 2.96 0.71
N ASN A 178 -15.00 2.27 1.56
CA ASN A 178 -14.50 1.14 2.30
C ASN A 178 -14.40 -0.08 1.37
N ILE A 179 -13.17 -0.52 1.07
CA ILE A 179 -12.91 -1.71 0.25
C ILE A 179 -12.64 -2.96 1.09
N SER A 180 -12.61 -2.81 2.41
CA SER A 180 -12.31 -3.87 3.38
C SER A 180 -10.94 -4.53 3.18
N ALA A 181 -10.64 -5.54 3.98
CA ALA A 181 -9.47 -6.39 3.85
C ALA A 181 -9.92 -7.84 3.77
N GLY A 182 -9.82 -8.42 2.58
CA GLY A 182 -10.13 -9.83 2.35
C GLY A 182 -9.00 -10.75 2.80
N THR A 183 -9.31 -12.02 3.03
CA THR A 183 -8.33 -13.08 3.28
C THR A 183 -7.75 -13.59 1.96
N GLN A 184 -6.50 -14.06 2.00
CA GLN A 184 -5.92 -14.78 0.87
C GLN A 184 -6.62 -16.14 0.67
N GLY A 185 -6.70 -16.61 -0.57
CA GLY A 185 -7.40 -17.84 -0.94
C GLY A 185 -6.89 -19.12 -0.28
N ASN A 186 -5.72 -19.11 0.35
CA ASN A 186 -5.17 -20.19 1.15
C ASN A 186 -5.74 -20.27 2.59
N PHE A 187 -6.47 -19.24 3.03
CA PHE A 187 -7.19 -19.26 4.30
C PHE A 187 -8.62 -19.73 4.04
N GLN A 188 -8.83 -21.03 4.22
CA GLN A 188 -10.12 -21.70 4.04
C GLN A 188 -10.48 -22.50 5.27
N VAL A 189 -11.77 -22.67 5.49
CA VAL A 189 -12.25 -23.65 6.47
C VAL A 189 -11.91 -25.03 5.92
N LEU A 190 -11.06 -25.77 6.64
CA LEU A 190 -10.70 -27.13 6.26
C LEU A 190 -11.67 -28.10 6.94
N ASP A 191 -12.24 -28.99 6.15
CA ASP A 191 -12.97 -30.14 6.69
C ASP A 191 -11.93 -31.21 7.09
N LEU A 192 -11.55 -31.18 8.35
CA LEU A 192 -10.58 -32.13 8.94
C LEU A 192 -11.30 -33.32 9.55
N ASP A 193 -10.81 -34.50 9.25
CA ASP A 193 -11.26 -35.71 9.95
C ASP A 193 -10.87 -35.66 11.45
N GLU A 194 -11.49 -36.53 12.27
CA GLU A 194 -11.28 -36.53 13.72
C GLU A 194 -9.83 -36.89 14.08
N THR A 195 -9.19 -37.78 13.34
CA THR A 195 -7.79 -38.16 13.56
C THR A 195 -6.88 -36.94 13.45
N ARG A 196 -7.04 -36.16 12.38
CA ARG A 196 -6.25 -34.97 12.16
C ARG A 196 -6.54 -33.88 13.20
N LYS A 197 -7.78 -33.75 13.65
CA LYS A 197 -8.14 -32.83 14.74
C LYS A 197 -7.47 -33.23 16.06
N ILE A 198 -7.41 -34.51 16.36
CA ILE A 198 -6.73 -35.03 17.57
C ILE A 198 -5.24 -34.74 17.48
N GLU A 199 -4.57 -35.08 16.38
CA GLU A 199 -3.15 -34.79 16.19
C GLU A 199 -2.81 -33.33 16.39
N LEU A 200 -3.63 -32.44 15.84
CA LEU A 200 -3.41 -30.97 16.00
C LEU A 200 -3.60 -30.54 17.45
N ARG A 201 -4.61 -31.07 18.12
CA ARG A 201 -4.85 -30.78 19.54
C ARG A 201 -3.69 -31.24 20.42
N GLU A 202 -3.19 -32.46 20.22
CA GLU A 202 -2.03 -33.00 20.95
C GLU A 202 -0.76 -32.18 20.64
N ARG A 203 -0.48 -31.94 19.35
CA ARG A 203 0.71 -31.20 18.92
C ARG A 203 0.80 -29.80 19.53
N TYR A 204 -0.32 -29.10 19.66
CA TYR A 204 -0.38 -27.73 20.15
C TYR A 204 -0.93 -27.56 21.57
N GLY A 205 -1.17 -28.67 22.29
CA GLY A 205 -1.69 -28.66 23.67
C GLY A 205 -3.10 -28.07 23.78
N ILE A 206 -3.94 -28.21 22.74
CA ILE A 206 -5.26 -27.60 22.69
C ILE A 206 -6.30 -28.51 23.36
N SER A 207 -6.68 -28.20 24.59
CA SER A 207 -7.67 -28.98 25.35
C SER A 207 -9.11 -28.47 25.25
N ARG A 208 -9.32 -27.25 24.75
CA ARG A 208 -10.63 -26.57 24.69
C ARG A 208 -10.82 -25.85 23.32
N LYS A 209 -12.00 -25.28 23.13
CA LYS A 209 -12.21 -24.31 22.02
C LYS A 209 -11.26 -23.15 22.19
N ILE A 210 -10.63 -22.73 21.11
CA ILE A 210 -9.66 -21.64 21.09
C ILE A 210 -10.13 -20.51 20.18
N ILE A 211 -9.73 -19.30 20.52
CA ILE A 211 -9.69 -18.14 19.62
C ILE A 211 -8.20 -17.87 19.41
N LEU A 212 -7.72 -18.05 18.17
CA LEU A 212 -6.34 -17.76 17.83
C LEU A 212 -6.22 -16.27 17.45
N TYR A 213 -5.40 -15.53 18.19
CA TYR A 213 -4.98 -14.19 17.84
C TYR A 213 -3.51 -14.22 17.42
N ALA A 214 -3.23 -13.79 16.20
CA ALA A 214 -1.89 -13.70 15.65
C ALA A 214 -1.54 -12.21 15.41
N PRO A 215 -1.03 -11.50 16.43
CA PRO A 215 -0.65 -10.11 16.30
C PRO A 215 0.55 -9.98 15.36
N GLY A 216 0.56 -8.94 14.52
CA GLY A 216 1.69 -8.63 13.64
C GLY A 216 2.82 -7.93 14.41
N GLY A 217 3.93 -8.63 14.63
CA GLY A 217 5.17 -8.04 15.15
C GLY A 217 5.23 -7.79 16.66
N PHE A 218 6.39 -7.33 17.11
CA PHE A 218 6.71 -7.02 18.52
C PHE A 218 6.66 -5.52 18.81
N ASP A 219 5.74 -4.79 18.21
CA ASP A 219 5.58 -3.37 18.49
C ASP A 219 4.88 -3.21 19.84
N SER A 220 5.56 -2.55 20.81
CA SER A 220 5.03 -2.33 22.16
C SER A 220 3.76 -1.47 22.20
N ARG A 221 3.40 -0.86 21.08
CA ARG A 221 2.20 -0.03 20.90
C ARG A 221 0.99 -0.81 20.38
N LYS A 222 1.13 -2.13 20.15
CA LYS A 222 0.06 -3.02 19.62
C LYS A 222 -0.41 -4.04 20.63
#